data_4f6cc067360fb6a3fcd61df4ff325eca
#
_entry.id   4f6cc067360fb6a3fcd61df4ff325eca
#
_cell.length_a   1.000
_cell.length_b   1.000
_cell.length_c   1.000
_cell.angle_alpha   90.00
_cell.angle_beta   90.00
_cell.angle_gamma   90.00
#
_symmetry.space_group_name_H-M   'P 1'
#
loop_
_entity.id
_entity.type
_entity.pdbx_description
1 polymer ?
#
loop_
_entity_poly.entity_id
_entity_poly.type
_entity_poly.pdbx_seq_one_letter_code
_entity_poly.pdbx_strand_id
1 'polypeptide(L)'
;MQDSNSRQAAIRLGTHGEDYGNWMPVSMLRLVRGLLALTVVLAVLSFTVFRLTVLGVIFVIAAAIFLVLLGWITWIRRQYAFGGGGMMERVHHTILSHLDYDGKGTLLDVGCGSGALSIRAALTWQETKVVGIDYWAA
;
A
#
# COMPACT_ATOMS: atom_id res chain seq x y z
N MET A 1 3.40 -33.67 -5.74
CA MET A 1 2.90 -32.69 -6.71
C MET A 1 1.92 -31.80 -5.94
N GLN A 2 2.44 -30.79 -5.24
CA GLN A 2 1.64 -29.92 -4.38
C GLN A 2 1.04 -28.83 -5.27
N ASP A 3 -0.26 -28.74 -5.23
CA ASP A 3 -1.13 -28.04 -6.17
C ASP A 3 -0.73 -26.57 -6.39
N SER A 4 -0.58 -26.16 -7.66
CA SER A 4 -0.36 -24.78 -8.06
C SER A 4 -1.43 -23.80 -7.54
N ASN A 5 -2.63 -24.31 -7.26
CA ASN A 5 -3.72 -23.57 -6.63
C ASN A 5 -3.46 -23.23 -5.15
N SER A 6 -2.82 -24.14 -4.40
CA SER A 6 -2.45 -23.86 -3.00
C SER A 6 -1.33 -22.82 -2.91
N ARG A 7 -0.41 -22.80 -3.89
CA ARG A 7 0.65 -21.78 -4.01
C ARG A 7 0.09 -20.40 -4.37
N GLN A 8 -0.83 -20.33 -5.32
CA GLN A 8 -1.52 -19.08 -5.66
C GLN A 8 -2.43 -18.61 -4.52
N ALA A 9 -3.03 -19.52 -3.76
CA ALA A 9 -3.79 -19.18 -2.56
C ALA A 9 -2.88 -18.65 -1.45
N ALA A 10 -1.69 -19.22 -1.22
CA ALA A 10 -0.71 -18.73 -0.24
C ALA A 10 -0.16 -17.35 -0.64
N ILE A 11 0.09 -17.11 -1.94
CA ILE A 11 0.48 -15.80 -2.47
C ILE A 11 -0.67 -14.78 -2.29
N ARG A 12 -1.93 -15.22 -2.41
CA ARG A 12 -3.11 -14.39 -2.16
C ARG A 12 -3.41 -14.21 -0.67
N LEU A 13 -3.03 -15.17 0.18
CA LEU A 13 -3.19 -15.10 1.64
C LEU A 13 -2.24 -14.07 2.28
N GLY A 14 -1.10 -13.75 1.64
CA GLY A 14 -0.31 -12.55 1.98
C GLY A 14 -1.05 -11.24 1.73
N THR A 15 -2.27 -11.28 1.16
CA THR A 15 -3.14 -10.12 0.95
C THR A 15 -4.08 -9.84 2.13
N HIS A 16 -4.07 -10.63 3.20
CA HIS A 16 -4.91 -10.41 4.38
C HIS A 16 -4.37 -9.27 5.26
N GLY A 17 -4.44 -8.06 4.72
CA GLY A 17 -4.41 -6.83 5.50
C GLY A 17 -3.04 -6.39 6.01
N GLU A 18 -1.97 -7.10 5.73
CA GLU A 18 -0.63 -6.70 6.12
C GLU A 18 -0.01 -5.82 5.03
N ASP A 19 0.23 -4.57 5.39
CA ASP A 19 0.70 -3.50 4.50
C ASP A 19 2.24 -3.55 4.34
N TYR A 20 2.79 -4.73 4.00
CA TYR A 20 4.22 -4.92 3.81
C TYR A 20 4.77 -3.97 2.75
N GLY A 21 5.68 -3.08 3.18
CA GLY A 21 6.37 -2.16 2.29
C GLY A 21 5.55 -0.96 1.81
N ASN A 22 4.32 -0.78 2.29
CA ASN A 22 3.55 0.40 1.96
C ASN A 22 3.95 1.57 2.87
N TRP A 23 4.78 2.47 2.36
CA TRP A 23 5.26 3.64 3.08
C TRP A 23 4.16 4.68 3.40
N MET A 24 2.99 4.57 2.75
CA MET A 24 1.86 5.47 2.98
C MET A 24 0.95 4.93 4.09
N PRO A 25 0.94 5.51 5.31
CA PRO A 25 0.21 4.96 6.44
C PRO A 25 -1.31 5.08 6.27
N VAL A 26 -2.06 4.10 6.78
CA VAL A 26 -3.54 4.10 6.78
C VAL A 26 -4.11 5.29 7.56
N SER A 27 -3.38 5.80 8.56
CA SER A 27 -3.76 6.99 9.31
C SER A 27 -3.94 8.22 8.43
N MET A 28 -3.14 8.37 7.38
CA MET A 28 -3.26 9.48 6.43
C MET A 28 -4.57 9.40 5.63
N LEU A 29 -4.99 8.19 5.20
CA LEU A 29 -6.29 8.01 4.57
C LEU A 29 -7.45 8.35 5.51
N ARG A 30 -7.35 7.95 6.78
CA ARG A 30 -8.37 8.27 7.79
C ARG A 30 -8.45 9.77 8.03
N LEU A 31 -7.32 10.45 8.12
CA LEU A 31 -7.26 11.91 8.26
C LEU A 31 -7.93 12.62 7.08
N VAL A 32 -7.55 12.29 5.85
CA VAL A 32 -8.12 12.93 4.65
C VAL A 32 -9.62 12.66 4.52
N ARG A 33 -10.08 11.44 4.85
CA ARG A 33 -11.53 11.14 4.91
C ARG A 33 -12.26 11.97 5.96
N GLY A 34 -11.66 12.15 7.13
CA GLY A 34 -12.22 12.99 8.19
C GLY A 34 -12.33 14.45 7.78
N LEU A 35 -11.27 15.00 7.15
CA LEU A 35 -11.28 16.38 6.63
C LEU A 35 -12.30 16.55 5.50
N LEU A 36 -12.42 15.58 4.60
CA LEU A 36 -13.46 15.58 3.56
C LEU A 36 -14.87 15.61 4.16
N ALA A 37 -15.14 14.73 5.12
CA ALA A 37 -16.45 14.69 5.79
C ALA A 37 -16.75 16.02 6.51
N LEU A 38 -15.78 16.57 7.21
CA LEU A 38 -15.89 17.86 7.91
C LEU A 38 -16.22 19.01 6.94
N THR A 39 -15.47 19.12 5.83
CA THR A 39 -15.69 20.18 4.84
C THR A 39 -17.06 20.07 4.17
N VAL A 40 -17.55 18.85 3.91
CA VAL A 40 -18.89 18.63 3.37
C VAL A 40 -19.97 19.08 4.38
N VAL A 41 -19.84 18.71 5.64
CA VAL A 41 -20.77 19.14 6.70
C VAL A 41 -20.78 20.66 6.83
N LEU A 42 -19.61 21.31 6.86
CA LEU A 42 -19.51 22.76 6.93
C LEU A 42 -20.10 23.46 5.70
N ALA A 43 -19.94 22.89 4.51
CA ALA A 43 -20.58 23.40 3.29
C ALA A 43 -22.11 23.38 3.43
N VAL A 44 -22.67 22.22 3.83
CA VAL A 44 -24.13 22.06 4.03
C VAL A 44 -24.64 23.07 5.06
N LEU A 45 -24.00 23.17 6.22
CA LEU A 45 -24.42 24.12 7.28
C LEU A 45 -24.32 25.58 6.79
N SER A 46 -23.28 25.92 6.03
CA SER A 46 -23.14 27.29 5.48
C SER A 46 -24.27 27.67 4.55
N PHE A 47 -24.73 26.76 3.70
CA PHE A 47 -25.87 27.03 2.78
C PHE A 47 -27.23 26.99 3.46
N THR A 48 -27.46 26.03 4.37
CA THR A 48 -28.79 25.75 4.92
C THR A 48 -29.10 26.58 6.15
N VAL A 49 -28.16 26.63 7.11
CA VAL A 49 -28.42 27.27 8.42
C VAL A 49 -27.97 28.73 8.40
N PHE A 50 -26.72 28.97 7.99
CA PHE A 50 -26.14 30.32 8.10
C PHE A 50 -26.38 31.18 6.86
N ARG A 51 -26.86 30.62 5.75
CA ARG A 51 -27.05 31.31 4.46
C ARG A 51 -25.82 32.11 3.99
N LEU A 52 -24.63 31.64 4.34
CA LEU A 52 -23.37 32.25 4.00
C LEU A 52 -22.84 31.65 2.68
N THR A 53 -23.36 32.13 1.55
CA THR A 53 -23.08 31.56 0.22
C THR A 53 -21.56 31.52 -0.10
N VAL A 54 -20.83 32.61 0.17
CA VAL A 54 -19.38 32.66 -0.10
C VAL A 54 -18.62 31.62 0.69
N LEU A 55 -18.92 31.48 1.98
CA LEU A 55 -18.28 30.50 2.86
C LEU A 55 -18.65 29.07 2.44
N GLY A 56 -19.90 28.84 2.04
CA GLY A 56 -20.33 27.55 1.50
C GLY A 56 -19.55 27.15 0.24
N VAL A 57 -19.34 28.08 -0.69
CA VAL A 57 -18.54 27.84 -1.89
C VAL A 57 -17.08 27.48 -1.55
N ILE A 58 -16.47 28.18 -0.58
CA ILE A 58 -15.11 27.87 -0.13
C ILE A 58 -15.02 26.43 0.39
N PHE A 59 -15.98 25.99 1.22
CA PHE A 59 -15.99 24.63 1.73
C PHE A 59 -16.26 23.58 0.64
N VAL A 60 -17.05 23.87 -0.38
CA VAL A 60 -17.22 22.98 -1.55
C VAL A 60 -15.92 22.81 -2.31
N ILE A 61 -15.18 23.90 -2.55
CA ILE A 61 -13.88 23.83 -3.20
C ILE A 61 -12.89 23.02 -2.35
N ALA A 62 -12.84 23.23 -1.05
CA ALA A 62 -12.00 22.45 -0.14
C ALA A 62 -12.37 20.96 -0.16
N ALA A 63 -13.66 20.62 -0.16
CA ALA A 63 -14.12 19.24 -0.26
C ALA A 63 -13.69 18.59 -1.59
N ALA A 64 -13.78 19.31 -2.70
CA ALA A 64 -13.31 18.83 -4.01
C ALA A 64 -11.81 18.53 -4.00
N ILE A 65 -10.99 19.40 -3.38
CA ILE A 65 -9.54 19.18 -3.23
C ILE A 65 -9.28 17.91 -2.40
N PHE A 66 -9.95 17.74 -1.25
CA PHE A 66 -9.78 16.53 -0.43
C PHE A 66 -10.25 15.26 -1.13
N LEU A 67 -11.29 15.33 -1.96
CA LEU A 67 -11.74 14.20 -2.77
C LEU A 67 -10.67 13.77 -3.79
N VAL A 68 -10.07 14.72 -4.49
CA VAL A 68 -8.96 14.45 -5.43
C VAL A 68 -7.75 13.87 -4.70
N LEU A 69 -7.36 14.44 -3.56
CA LEU A 69 -6.29 13.93 -2.72
C LEU A 69 -6.55 12.51 -2.24
N LEU A 70 -7.78 12.21 -1.81
CA LEU A 70 -8.18 10.88 -1.37
C LEU A 70 -8.06 9.86 -2.51
N GLY A 71 -8.50 10.21 -3.71
CA GLY A 71 -8.37 9.38 -4.91
C GLY A 71 -6.89 9.11 -5.23
N TRP A 72 -6.05 10.14 -5.21
CA TRP A 72 -4.62 10.05 -5.49
C TRP A 72 -3.88 9.20 -4.47
N ILE A 73 -4.10 9.45 -3.16
CA ILE A 73 -3.50 8.64 -2.08
C ILE A 73 -3.93 7.18 -2.21
N THR A 74 -5.20 6.92 -2.49
CA THR A 74 -5.70 5.55 -2.67
C THR A 74 -5.05 4.86 -3.88
N TRP A 75 -4.87 5.59 -4.98
CA TRP A 75 -4.18 5.08 -6.16
C TRP A 75 -2.71 4.77 -5.87
N ILE A 76 -1.97 5.70 -5.23
CA ILE A 76 -0.58 5.47 -4.81
C ILE A 76 -0.48 4.24 -3.92
N ARG A 77 -1.32 4.13 -2.88
CA ARG A 77 -1.30 2.96 -2.00
C ARG A 77 -1.48 1.64 -2.75
N ARG A 78 -2.33 1.61 -3.78
CA ARG A 78 -2.50 0.42 -4.63
C ARG A 78 -1.23 0.07 -5.41
N GLN A 79 -0.47 1.08 -5.86
CA GLN A 79 0.79 0.85 -6.58
C GLN A 79 1.87 0.22 -5.69
N TYR A 80 1.85 0.52 -4.39
CA TYR A 80 2.80 0.01 -3.40
C TYR A 80 2.28 -1.18 -2.58
N ALA A 81 1.05 -1.62 -2.81
CA ALA A 81 0.50 -2.78 -2.13
C ALA A 81 1.23 -4.07 -2.52
N PHE A 82 1.55 -4.91 -1.54
CA PHE A 82 2.33 -6.14 -1.73
C PHE A 82 1.69 -7.12 -2.75
N GLY A 83 0.38 -7.29 -2.73
CA GLY A 83 -0.37 -8.19 -3.62
C GLY A 83 -1.31 -7.48 -4.59
N GLY A 84 -1.11 -6.18 -4.84
CA GLY A 84 -2.05 -5.35 -5.60
C GLY A 84 -1.85 -5.31 -7.12
N GLY A 85 -0.91 -6.09 -7.69
CA GLY A 85 -0.57 -6.03 -9.13
C GLY A 85 0.05 -4.70 -9.57
N GLY A 86 0.44 -3.85 -8.61
CA GLY A 86 0.96 -2.51 -8.83
C GLY A 86 2.45 -2.47 -9.19
N MET A 87 3.02 -1.26 -9.13
CA MET A 87 4.42 -1.02 -9.48
C MET A 87 5.38 -1.84 -8.62
N MET A 88 5.15 -1.89 -7.29
CA MET A 88 6.05 -2.60 -6.38
C MET A 88 6.12 -4.10 -6.66
N GLU A 89 4.99 -4.71 -7.00
CA GLU A 89 4.96 -6.12 -7.39
C GLU A 89 5.77 -6.38 -8.65
N ARG A 90 5.64 -5.52 -9.67
CA ARG A 90 6.43 -5.62 -10.91
C ARG A 90 7.92 -5.45 -10.64
N VAL A 91 8.31 -4.50 -9.80
CA VAL A 91 9.72 -4.28 -9.41
C VAL A 91 10.28 -5.53 -8.73
N HIS A 92 9.58 -6.08 -7.73
CA HIS A 92 10.03 -7.29 -7.04
C HIS A 92 10.13 -8.48 -8.01
N HIS A 93 9.13 -8.65 -8.88
CA HIS A 93 9.17 -9.73 -9.88
C HIS A 93 10.36 -9.57 -10.84
N THR A 94 10.63 -8.34 -11.30
CA THR A 94 11.78 -8.05 -12.16
C THR A 94 13.10 -8.36 -11.44
N ILE A 95 13.26 -7.93 -10.19
CA ILE A 95 14.46 -8.25 -9.41
C ILE A 95 14.66 -9.76 -9.30
N LEU A 96 13.63 -10.49 -8.86
CA LEU A 96 13.72 -11.93 -8.66
C LEU A 96 13.94 -12.71 -9.97
N SER A 97 13.39 -12.24 -11.09
CA SER A 97 13.56 -12.88 -12.40
C SER A 97 14.96 -12.70 -13.00
N HIS A 98 15.70 -11.68 -12.55
CA HIS A 98 17.09 -11.44 -13.01
C HIS A 98 18.15 -11.98 -12.04
N LEU A 99 17.74 -12.55 -10.90
CA LEU A 99 18.64 -13.25 -10.01
C LEU A 99 19.04 -14.58 -10.65
N ASP A 100 20.35 -14.77 -10.88
CA ASP A 100 20.93 -16.06 -11.24
C ASP A 100 21.01 -16.96 -9.99
N TYR A 101 19.83 -17.50 -9.61
CA TYR A 101 19.66 -18.27 -8.38
C TYR A 101 18.79 -19.50 -8.62
N ASP A 102 19.32 -20.65 -8.23
CA ASP A 102 18.69 -21.96 -8.44
C ASP A 102 17.53 -22.28 -7.48
N GLY A 103 17.25 -21.39 -6.53
CA GLY A 103 16.17 -21.56 -5.54
C GLY A 103 16.53 -22.45 -4.36
N LYS A 104 17.83 -22.74 -4.13
CA LYS A 104 18.29 -23.62 -3.05
C LYS A 104 19.29 -22.91 -2.14
N GLY A 105 19.35 -23.38 -0.87
CA GLY A 105 20.31 -22.85 0.10
C GLY A 105 19.81 -21.60 0.81
N THR A 106 20.68 -20.59 0.96
CA THR A 106 20.37 -19.37 1.73
C THR A 106 20.52 -18.14 0.86
N LEU A 107 19.48 -17.31 0.82
CA LEU A 107 19.46 -16.00 0.20
C LEU A 107 19.56 -14.93 1.30
N LEU A 108 20.49 -13.99 1.14
CA LEU A 108 20.65 -12.85 2.04
C LEU A 108 20.11 -11.58 1.36
N ASP A 109 19.13 -10.94 1.99
CA ASP A 109 18.59 -9.64 1.57
C ASP A 109 19.15 -8.55 2.50
N VAL A 110 20.05 -7.73 1.98
CA VAL A 110 20.73 -6.66 2.73
C VAL A 110 20.00 -5.35 2.49
N GLY A 111 19.53 -4.70 3.57
CA GLY A 111 18.68 -3.53 3.47
C GLY A 111 17.23 -3.92 3.19
N CYS A 112 16.76 -4.99 3.81
CA CYS A 112 15.45 -5.58 3.50
C CYS A 112 14.26 -4.68 3.87
N GLY A 113 14.46 -3.61 4.62
CA GLY A 113 13.40 -2.71 5.06
C GLY A 113 12.28 -3.47 5.79
N SER A 114 11.05 -3.35 5.31
CA SER A 114 9.89 -4.10 5.83
C SER A 114 9.89 -5.60 5.48
N GLY A 115 10.90 -6.09 4.75
CA GLY A 115 11.01 -7.48 4.34
C GLY A 115 10.13 -7.88 3.16
N ALA A 116 9.52 -6.94 2.45
CA ALA A 116 8.59 -7.25 1.37
C ALA A 116 9.25 -8.08 0.25
N LEU A 117 10.47 -7.75 -0.16
CA LEU A 117 11.23 -8.52 -1.16
C LEU A 117 11.63 -9.89 -0.61
N SER A 118 12.15 -9.94 0.62
CA SER A 118 12.50 -11.19 1.32
C SER A 118 11.32 -12.17 1.38
N ILE A 119 10.13 -11.67 1.75
CA ILE A 119 8.90 -12.49 1.81
C ILE A 119 8.54 -12.99 0.42
N ARG A 120 8.61 -12.15 -0.60
CA ARG A 120 8.33 -12.55 -1.98
C ARG A 120 9.34 -13.58 -2.49
N ALA A 121 10.61 -13.45 -2.16
CA ALA A 121 11.65 -14.43 -2.48
C ALA A 121 11.35 -15.79 -1.82
N ALA A 122 11.00 -15.81 -0.53
CA ALA A 122 10.63 -17.02 0.19
C ALA A 122 9.37 -17.70 -0.38
N LEU A 123 8.40 -16.91 -0.86
CA LEU A 123 7.21 -17.43 -1.53
C LEU A 123 7.53 -17.98 -2.93
N THR A 124 8.52 -17.43 -3.61
CA THR A 124 8.96 -17.87 -4.94
C THR A 124 9.77 -19.16 -4.86
N TRP A 125 10.70 -19.25 -3.92
CA TRP A 125 11.63 -20.37 -3.74
C TRP A 125 11.44 -21.03 -2.37
N GLN A 126 10.62 -22.09 -2.32
CA GLN A 126 10.22 -22.75 -1.07
C GLN A 126 11.35 -23.57 -0.40
N GLU A 127 12.39 -23.96 -1.16
CA GLU A 127 13.57 -24.68 -0.64
C GLU A 127 14.68 -23.73 -0.17
N THR A 128 14.44 -22.41 -0.28
CA THR A 128 15.40 -21.37 0.09
C THR A 128 15.13 -20.87 1.51
N LYS A 129 16.19 -20.79 2.30
CA LYS A 129 16.18 -20.01 3.55
C LYS A 129 16.47 -18.56 3.23
N VAL A 130 15.49 -17.68 3.36
CA VAL A 130 15.70 -16.24 3.17
C VAL A 130 16.00 -15.58 4.50
N VAL A 131 17.07 -14.77 4.54
CA VAL A 131 17.49 -13.98 5.69
C VAL A 131 17.53 -12.52 5.26
N GLY A 132 16.68 -11.69 5.86
CA GLY A 132 16.70 -10.24 5.68
C GLY A 132 17.47 -9.59 6.82
N ILE A 133 18.35 -8.64 6.50
CA ILE A 133 19.01 -7.78 7.48
C ILE A 133 18.81 -6.32 7.10
N ASP A 134 18.52 -5.49 8.11
CA ASP A 134 18.38 -4.05 7.94
C ASP A 134 18.96 -3.31 9.13
N TYR A 135 19.28 -2.04 8.92
CA TYR A 135 19.71 -1.14 9.97
C TYR A 135 18.54 -0.23 10.37
N TRP A 136 17.94 -0.49 11.52
CA TRP A 136 16.96 0.40 12.12
C TRP A 136 17.68 1.29 13.13
N ALA A 137 17.79 2.58 12.84
CA ALA A 137 18.17 3.55 13.86
C ALA A 137 17.03 3.62 14.89
N ALA A 138 17.36 3.28 16.14
CA ALA A 138 16.44 3.39 17.27
C ALA A 138 16.18 4.85 17.63
#